data_3e534a56caf7713ac920cb049f963c36
#
_entry.id   3e534a56caf7713ac920cb049f963c36
#
_cell.length_a   1.000
_cell.length_b   1.000
_cell.length_c   1.000
_cell.angle_alpha   90.00
_cell.angle_beta   90.00
_cell.angle_gamma   90.00
#
_symmetry.space_group_name_H-M   'P 1'
#
loop_
_entity.id
_entity.type
_entity.pdbx_description
1 polymer ?
#
loop_
_entity_poly.entity_id
_entity_poly.type
_entity_poly.pdbx_seq_one_letter_code
_entity_poly.pdbx_strand_id
1 'polypeptide(L)'
;MKRALALASWMVLATPSALAQTALDRADPTLIQRTLPPPAATPQEGPPSIAAPVAPASAAAPVTGIVRAITVDGQDRLPPATFADAIAPRLGIAMSQPDLAALAGAVAQIARDRGYPFATAQVPAQSMAGGILHVTLDLGRIDAVRIVGARSVAADRVLAAALVTGGPLRRADLERALLLVGDMPGLRVTGSRLVRQDGFGILLVTVEADRRSAYVQIDNRGSDEVGPVRSTLIATAREVAQSGDEVTLIASQTPLQPSEFVFVRARYAAPLDARGTIATVSGSIARSRPGGSLTPLKVEGNSADAAIGVQHPLLRTRARSLWLGGELRAIGTDQYLLGSSLRRDRLVTLSGTLTGAAMLAGGAARAELTTNVGLPVGAVTRAGSPLASRSDGDARFATLSFAADWTTSLGKPFSLVVAGAGQLASRPLLAVAEIGLGGPAFGRGYDYAERTGDQGILGAVELRADIGRLPGGVVDRTQLYGFVDGGTVGNLRGGEGGGSLMSTGMGARIGTGRFDWLVEVALPVTDARFDTGDHSPRISLRLARAF
;
A
#
# COMPACT_ATOMS: atom_id res chain seq x y z
N MET A 1 -9.60 62.90 -46.62
CA MET A 1 -8.59 61.84 -46.91
C MET A 1 -8.78 60.69 -45.93
N LYS A 2 -9.30 59.58 -46.42
CA LYS A 2 -9.72 58.39 -45.68
C LYS A 2 -8.48 57.50 -45.48
N ARG A 3 -8.20 57.06 -44.23
CA ARG A 3 -7.33 55.92 -43.98
C ARG A 3 -8.15 54.88 -43.22
N ALA A 4 -8.43 53.77 -43.90
CA ALA A 4 -9.03 52.57 -43.38
C ALA A 4 -7.98 51.82 -42.55
N LEU A 5 -8.26 51.51 -41.27
CA LEU A 5 -7.55 50.51 -40.48
C LEU A 5 -8.17 49.15 -40.79
N ALA A 6 -7.36 48.29 -41.40
CA ALA A 6 -7.66 46.86 -41.48
C ALA A 6 -7.29 46.19 -40.17
N LEU A 7 -8.27 45.73 -39.42
CA LEU A 7 -8.11 44.78 -38.31
C LEU A 7 -7.90 43.39 -38.91
N ALA A 8 -6.66 42.90 -38.88
CA ALA A 8 -6.35 41.51 -39.15
C ALA A 8 -6.75 40.67 -37.92
N SER A 9 -7.87 39.97 -37.99
CA SER A 9 -8.23 38.92 -37.07
C SER A 9 -7.24 37.75 -37.23
N TRP A 10 -6.36 37.59 -36.27
CA TRP A 10 -5.59 36.34 -36.13
C TRP A 10 -6.50 35.27 -35.54
N MET A 11 -7.16 34.50 -36.39
CA MET A 11 -7.75 33.24 -36.03
C MET A 11 -6.57 32.30 -35.73
N VAL A 12 -6.32 32.04 -34.47
CA VAL A 12 -5.45 30.94 -34.05
C VAL A 12 -6.18 29.66 -34.43
N LEU A 13 -5.84 29.12 -35.60
CA LEU A 13 -6.15 27.74 -35.96
C LEU A 13 -5.38 26.86 -35.00
N ALA A 14 -6.03 26.40 -33.91
CA ALA A 14 -5.55 25.28 -33.12
C ALA A 14 -5.33 24.13 -34.11
N THR A 15 -4.08 23.73 -34.28
CA THR A 15 -3.69 22.72 -35.26
C THR A 15 -4.38 21.41 -34.93
N PRO A 16 -5.10 20.77 -35.87
CA PRO A 16 -5.78 19.50 -35.63
C PRO A 16 -4.83 18.34 -35.26
N SER A 17 -3.52 18.54 -35.37
CA SER A 17 -2.48 17.60 -34.98
C SER A 17 -2.38 17.34 -33.49
N ALA A 18 -2.50 18.34 -32.60
CA ALA A 18 -2.40 18.16 -31.15
C ALA A 18 -3.57 17.35 -30.56
N LEU A 19 -4.81 17.60 -31.06
CA LEU A 19 -6.00 16.86 -30.63
C LEU A 19 -5.97 15.39 -31.10
N ALA A 20 -5.48 15.13 -32.31
CA ALA A 20 -5.32 13.77 -32.83
C ALA A 20 -4.24 12.98 -32.06
N GLN A 21 -3.17 13.63 -31.63
CA GLN A 21 -2.09 13.01 -30.88
C GLN A 21 -2.58 12.56 -29.49
N THR A 22 -3.30 13.40 -28.77
CA THR A 22 -3.86 13.07 -27.45
C THR A 22 -4.89 11.93 -27.50
N ALA A 23 -5.71 11.84 -28.55
CA ALA A 23 -6.65 10.73 -28.75
C ALA A 23 -5.90 9.39 -28.98
N LEU A 24 -4.83 9.40 -29.77
CA LEU A 24 -3.99 8.23 -30.02
C LEU A 24 -3.22 7.79 -28.77
N ASP A 25 -2.75 8.74 -27.95
CA ASP A 25 -2.08 8.43 -26.68
C ASP A 25 -3.03 7.75 -25.70
N ARG A 26 -4.27 8.24 -25.58
CA ARG A 26 -5.30 7.62 -24.73
C ARG A 26 -5.72 6.23 -25.18
N ALA A 27 -5.58 5.92 -26.47
CA ALA A 27 -5.81 4.61 -27.04
C ALA A 27 -4.65 3.62 -26.76
N ASP A 28 -3.51 4.09 -26.20
CA ASP A 28 -2.39 3.24 -25.83
C ASP A 28 -2.79 2.32 -24.66
N PRO A 29 -2.73 1.00 -24.83
CA PRO A 29 -3.14 0.06 -23.78
C PRO A 29 -2.30 0.17 -22.51
N THR A 30 -1.08 0.73 -22.54
CA THR A 30 -0.25 0.94 -21.34
C THR A 30 -0.79 2.04 -20.44
N LEU A 31 -1.40 3.08 -20.99
CA LEU A 31 -2.07 4.12 -20.23
C LEU A 31 -3.33 3.58 -19.56
N ILE A 32 -4.12 2.80 -20.27
CA ILE A 32 -5.34 2.17 -19.76
C ILE A 32 -5.01 1.24 -18.57
N GLN A 33 -3.92 0.49 -18.63
CA GLN A 33 -3.45 -0.37 -17.53
C GLN A 33 -3.26 0.38 -16.20
N ARG A 34 -2.86 1.64 -16.23
CA ARG A 34 -2.66 2.47 -15.03
C ARG A 34 -3.95 2.86 -14.32
N THR A 35 -5.11 2.71 -14.98
CA THR A 35 -6.42 2.96 -14.38
C THR A 35 -6.98 1.77 -13.64
N LEU A 36 -6.37 0.58 -13.79
CA LEU A 36 -6.84 -0.63 -13.14
C LEU A 36 -6.61 -0.55 -11.63
N PRO A 37 -7.53 -1.08 -10.81
CA PRO A 37 -7.34 -1.09 -9.38
C PRO A 37 -6.07 -1.87 -9.03
N PRO A 38 -5.23 -1.35 -8.10
CA PRO A 38 -4.11 -2.12 -7.59
C PRO A 38 -4.65 -3.38 -6.91
N PRO A 39 -3.89 -4.49 -6.93
CA PRO A 39 -4.22 -5.64 -6.10
C PRO A 39 -4.41 -5.16 -4.66
N ALA A 40 -5.52 -5.52 -4.04
CA ALA A 40 -5.82 -5.08 -2.69
C ALA A 40 -4.70 -5.56 -1.75
N ALA A 41 -3.87 -4.65 -1.29
CA ALA A 41 -3.07 -4.89 -0.11
C ALA A 41 -4.05 -5.05 1.04
N THR A 42 -4.15 -6.24 1.61
CA THR A 42 -4.99 -6.48 2.78
C THR A 42 -4.40 -5.67 3.93
N PRO A 43 -5.04 -4.59 4.40
CA PRO A 43 -4.54 -3.89 5.58
C PRO A 43 -4.68 -4.86 6.75
N GLN A 44 -3.60 -5.09 7.48
CA GLN A 44 -3.69 -5.82 8.72
C GLN A 44 -4.46 -4.95 9.70
N GLU A 45 -5.73 -5.27 9.94
CA GLU A 45 -6.57 -4.59 10.91
C GLU A 45 -6.07 -4.90 12.32
N GLY A 46 -5.44 -3.93 12.92
CA GLY A 46 -5.04 -3.94 14.32
C GLY A 46 -3.82 -4.80 14.65
N PRO A 47 -3.22 -4.55 15.78
CA PRO A 47 -2.13 -5.39 16.28
C PRO A 47 -2.67 -6.71 16.81
N PRO A 48 -1.97 -7.84 16.54
CA PRO A 48 -2.30 -9.10 17.19
C PRO A 48 -2.24 -8.93 18.71
N SER A 49 -3.22 -9.50 19.42
CA SER A 49 -3.21 -9.43 20.87
C SER A 49 -2.02 -10.20 21.44
N ILE A 50 -1.29 -9.57 22.36
CA ILE A 50 -0.24 -10.22 23.14
C ILE A 50 -0.82 -10.50 24.51
N ALA A 51 -1.17 -11.76 24.80
CA ALA A 51 -1.68 -12.13 26.11
C ALA A 51 -0.56 -12.05 27.15
N ALA A 52 -0.84 -11.37 28.27
CA ALA A 52 0.07 -11.33 29.40
C ALA A 52 0.30 -12.76 29.95
N PRO A 53 1.53 -13.11 30.38
CA PRO A 53 1.79 -14.40 30.99
C PRO A 53 1.06 -14.50 32.31
N VAL A 54 0.57 -15.70 32.62
CA VAL A 54 0.05 -16.01 33.97
C VAL A 54 1.27 -16.07 34.90
N ALA A 55 1.27 -15.21 35.94
CA ALA A 55 2.32 -15.25 36.94
C ALA A 55 2.28 -16.59 37.69
N PRO A 56 3.41 -17.25 37.92
CA PRO A 56 3.46 -18.40 38.80
C PRO A 56 2.99 -18.00 40.20
N ALA A 57 2.23 -18.85 40.88
CA ALA A 57 1.83 -18.60 42.25
C ALA A 57 3.08 -18.42 43.13
N SER A 58 3.11 -17.35 43.93
CA SER A 58 4.20 -17.13 44.88
C SER A 58 4.17 -18.26 45.92
N ALA A 59 5.23 -19.03 46.00
CA ALA A 59 5.35 -20.13 46.97
C ALA A 59 5.87 -19.68 48.34
N ALA A 60 6.02 -18.37 48.55
CA ALA A 60 6.60 -17.82 49.76
C ALA A 60 5.64 -17.96 50.96
N ALA A 61 6.10 -18.48 52.09
CA ALA A 61 5.46 -18.31 53.36
C ALA A 61 5.51 -16.84 53.83
N PRO A 62 4.59 -16.38 54.68
CA PRO A 62 4.65 -15.01 55.24
C PRO A 62 6.02 -14.74 55.81
N VAL A 63 6.55 -13.58 55.54
CA VAL A 63 7.87 -13.14 56.03
C VAL A 63 7.74 -12.67 57.45
N THR A 64 8.23 -13.44 58.41
CA THR A 64 8.34 -13.02 59.80
C THR A 64 9.63 -12.23 60.00
N GLY A 65 9.51 -10.91 59.94
CA GLY A 65 10.62 -9.99 60.15
C GLY A 65 10.53 -8.69 59.30
N ILE A 66 11.30 -7.70 59.71
CA ILE A 66 11.34 -6.42 58.98
C ILE A 66 12.26 -6.55 57.75
N VAL A 67 11.75 -6.20 56.58
CA VAL A 67 12.53 -6.17 55.35
C VAL A 67 13.46 -4.94 55.33
N ARG A 68 14.75 -5.16 55.40
CA ARG A 68 15.79 -4.09 55.37
C ARG A 68 16.30 -3.80 53.96
N ALA A 69 16.35 -4.82 53.12
CA ALA A 69 16.79 -4.69 51.74
C ALA A 69 16.00 -5.66 50.86
N ILE A 70 15.81 -5.29 49.57
CA ILE A 70 15.20 -6.13 48.55
C ILE A 70 16.18 -6.20 47.38
N THR A 71 16.54 -7.42 46.97
CA THR A 71 17.33 -7.67 45.76
C THR A 71 16.42 -8.23 44.67
N VAL A 72 16.67 -7.82 43.44
CA VAL A 72 15.97 -8.38 42.27
C VAL A 72 17.00 -9.12 41.43
N ASP A 73 16.95 -10.44 41.45
CA ASP A 73 17.84 -11.31 40.72
C ASP A 73 17.30 -11.61 39.32
N GLY A 74 18.18 -11.85 38.32
CA GLY A 74 17.75 -12.11 36.92
C GLY A 74 17.54 -10.85 36.08
N GLN A 75 18.02 -9.69 36.55
CA GLN A 75 17.83 -8.38 35.91
C GLN A 75 19.01 -7.91 35.03
N ASP A 76 19.88 -8.77 34.55
CA ASP A 76 21.13 -8.43 33.85
C ASP A 76 20.98 -7.41 32.71
N ARG A 77 19.77 -7.19 32.23
CA ARG A 77 19.43 -6.26 31.15
C ARG A 77 18.77 -4.95 31.65
N LEU A 78 18.48 -4.84 32.93
CA LEU A 78 17.80 -3.68 33.53
C LEU A 78 18.61 -3.14 34.71
N PRO A 79 18.90 -1.81 34.79
CA PRO A 79 19.60 -1.23 35.95
C PRO A 79 18.78 -1.46 37.23
N PRO A 80 19.42 -1.79 38.38
CA PRO A 80 18.72 -1.97 39.67
C PRO A 80 17.84 -0.80 40.08
N ALA A 81 18.26 0.44 39.79
CA ALA A 81 17.48 1.65 40.04
C ALA A 81 16.09 1.64 39.33
N THR A 82 15.91 0.84 38.31
CA THR A 82 14.63 0.69 37.60
C THR A 82 13.50 0.22 38.52
N PHE A 83 13.81 -0.52 39.57
CA PHE A 83 12.85 -1.11 40.51
C PHE A 83 12.67 -0.31 41.79
N ALA A 84 13.34 0.85 41.93
CA ALA A 84 13.34 1.67 43.14
C ALA A 84 11.91 2.01 43.62
N ASP A 85 11.01 2.40 42.72
CA ASP A 85 9.63 2.79 43.05
C ASP A 85 8.80 1.60 43.58
N ALA A 86 9.12 0.36 43.18
CA ALA A 86 8.49 -0.85 43.70
C ALA A 86 9.08 -1.29 45.04
N ILE A 87 10.35 -0.99 45.29
CA ILE A 87 11.10 -1.44 46.45
C ILE A 87 10.96 -0.47 47.62
N ALA A 88 11.15 0.84 47.41
CA ALA A 88 11.25 1.83 48.48
C ALA A 88 10.06 1.83 49.48
N PRO A 89 8.79 1.73 49.04
CA PRO A 89 7.66 1.72 49.97
C PRO A 89 7.55 0.48 50.86
N ARG A 90 8.36 -0.55 50.58
CA ARG A 90 8.32 -1.87 51.20
C ARG A 90 9.50 -2.12 52.14
N LEU A 91 10.40 -1.16 52.26
CA LEU A 91 11.52 -1.21 53.20
C LEU A 91 11.03 -0.83 54.58
N GLY A 92 11.57 -1.49 55.65
CA GLY A 92 11.27 -1.20 57.04
C GLY A 92 9.97 -1.78 57.57
N ILE A 93 9.24 -2.61 56.79
CA ILE A 93 7.97 -3.23 57.17
C ILE A 93 8.05 -4.76 57.12
N ALA A 94 7.17 -5.42 57.87
CA ALA A 94 6.91 -6.86 57.68
C ALA A 94 5.93 -7.05 56.54
N MET A 95 6.13 -8.08 55.73
CA MET A 95 5.33 -8.31 54.52
C MET A 95 4.49 -9.58 54.66
N SER A 96 3.19 -9.46 54.42
CA SER A 96 2.27 -10.58 54.27
C SER A 96 2.43 -11.27 52.91
N GLN A 97 1.84 -12.46 52.77
CA GLN A 97 1.85 -13.17 51.48
C GLN A 97 1.21 -12.35 50.33
N PRO A 98 0.09 -11.63 50.51
CA PRO A 98 -0.42 -10.68 49.51
C PRO A 98 0.59 -9.57 49.14
N ASP A 99 1.34 -9.03 50.15
CA ASP A 99 2.32 -7.98 49.90
C ASP A 99 3.51 -8.48 49.04
N LEU A 100 3.94 -9.73 49.30
CA LEU A 100 4.99 -10.38 48.50
C LEU A 100 4.52 -10.61 47.05
N ALA A 101 3.28 -11.03 46.85
CA ALA A 101 2.70 -11.18 45.54
C ALA A 101 2.55 -9.82 44.81
N ALA A 102 2.14 -8.79 45.56
CA ALA A 102 2.06 -7.42 45.00
C ALA A 102 3.44 -6.85 44.62
N LEU A 103 4.47 -7.11 45.43
CA LEU A 103 5.86 -6.74 45.10
C LEU A 103 6.32 -7.44 43.81
N ALA A 104 6.16 -8.76 43.73
CA ALA A 104 6.51 -9.54 42.53
C ALA A 104 5.74 -9.04 41.30
N GLY A 105 4.43 -8.77 41.43
CA GLY A 105 3.59 -8.18 40.39
C GLY A 105 4.11 -6.82 39.90
N ALA A 106 4.49 -5.95 40.81
CA ALA A 106 5.03 -4.62 40.49
C ALA A 106 6.40 -4.72 39.77
N VAL A 107 7.30 -5.57 40.24
CA VAL A 107 8.61 -5.83 39.60
C VAL A 107 8.41 -6.37 38.16
N ALA A 108 7.52 -7.33 37.99
CA ALA A 108 7.22 -7.89 36.66
C ALA A 108 6.57 -6.81 35.74
N GLN A 109 5.68 -5.97 36.28
CA GLN A 109 5.06 -4.90 35.50
C GLN A 109 6.08 -3.87 35.02
N ILE A 110 6.99 -3.44 35.88
CA ILE A 110 8.08 -2.53 35.51
C ILE A 110 8.92 -3.13 34.37
N ALA A 111 9.26 -4.42 34.43
CA ALA A 111 10.02 -5.09 33.36
C ALA A 111 9.19 -5.14 32.04
N ARG A 112 7.88 -5.37 32.12
CA ARG A 112 7.00 -5.32 30.94
C ARG A 112 6.93 -3.93 30.31
N ASP A 113 6.87 -2.88 31.13
CA ASP A 113 6.85 -1.50 30.66
C ASP A 113 8.20 -1.08 30.04
N ARG A 114 9.29 -1.74 30.46
CA ARG A 114 10.63 -1.58 29.86
C ARG A 114 10.86 -2.44 28.61
N GLY A 115 9.79 -3.08 28.09
CA GLY A 115 9.80 -3.75 26.79
C GLY A 115 10.04 -5.27 26.84
N TYR A 116 9.87 -5.92 28.00
CA TYR A 116 9.91 -7.38 28.13
C TYR A 116 8.51 -7.94 28.36
N PRO A 117 7.70 -8.17 27.32
CA PRO A 117 6.26 -8.41 27.42
C PRO A 117 5.90 -9.65 28.23
N PHE A 118 6.80 -10.60 28.34
CA PHE A 118 6.60 -11.87 29.02
C PHE A 118 7.31 -11.95 30.38
N ALA A 119 7.75 -10.80 30.92
CA ALA A 119 8.37 -10.77 32.23
C ALA A 119 7.44 -11.24 33.33
N THR A 120 7.94 -12.13 34.17
CA THR A 120 7.31 -12.61 35.40
C THR A 120 8.28 -12.49 36.56
N ALA A 121 7.77 -12.26 37.78
CA ALA A 121 8.58 -12.27 38.97
C ALA A 121 7.89 -13.08 40.06
N GLN A 122 8.69 -13.63 40.95
CA GLN A 122 8.22 -14.38 42.12
C GLN A 122 9.14 -14.15 43.31
N VAL A 123 8.61 -14.30 44.49
CA VAL A 123 9.39 -14.39 45.71
C VAL A 123 9.50 -15.88 46.06
N PRO A 124 10.68 -16.51 45.92
CA PRO A 124 10.87 -17.91 46.28
C PRO A 124 10.77 -18.09 47.81
N ALA A 125 10.50 -19.31 48.24
CA ALA A 125 10.65 -19.67 49.65
C ALA A 125 12.12 -19.48 50.07
N GLN A 126 12.37 -18.65 51.08
CA GLN A 126 13.72 -18.23 51.46
C GLN A 126 13.80 -17.93 52.97
N SER A 127 15.03 -18.01 53.50
CA SER A 127 15.35 -17.54 54.83
C SER A 127 15.65 -16.04 54.80
N MET A 128 15.08 -15.26 55.73
CA MET A 128 15.33 -13.83 55.85
C MET A 128 16.59 -13.51 56.67
N ALA A 129 17.71 -14.11 56.37
CA ALA A 129 18.95 -13.83 57.05
C ALA A 129 19.38 -12.36 56.80
N GLY A 130 19.54 -11.57 57.87
CA GLY A 130 19.90 -10.16 57.79
C GLY A 130 18.79 -9.21 57.29
N GLY A 131 17.55 -9.71 57.10
CA GLY A 131 16.42 -8.87 56.64
C GLY A 131 16.47 -8.61 55.12
N ILE A 132 17.17 -9.42 54.32
CA ILE A 132 17.25 -9.31 52.88
C ILE A 132 16.19 -10.19 52.22
N LEU A 133 15.36 -9.57 51.37
CA LEU A 133 14.34 -10.28 50.56
C LEU A 133 14.82 -10.39 49.12
N HIS A 134 14.84 -11.60 48.58
CA HIS A 134 15.19 -11.89 47.19
C HIS A 134 13.93 -12.03 46.34
N VAL A 135 13.86 -11.29 45.23
CA VAL A 135 12.82 -11.39 44.22
C VAL A 135 13.48 -11.91 42.94
N THR A 136 13.03 -13.04 42.43
CA THR A 136 13.52 -13.58 41.17
C THR A 136 12.70 -13.03 40.01
N LEU A 137 13.35 -12.33 39.09
CA LEU A 137 12.78 -11.80 37.87
C LEU A 137 13.18 -12.67 36.68
N ASP A 138 12.22 -13.13 35.94
CA ASP A 138 12.42 -13.77 34.63
C ASP A 138 11.89 -12.84 33.52
N LEU A 139 12.78 -12.35 32.69
CA LEU A 139 12.44 -11.42 31.59
C LEU A 139 11.70 -12.09 30.43
N GLY A 140 11.58 -13.40 30.43
CA GLY A 140 10.87 -14.17 29.40
C GLY A 140 11.74 -14.52 28.22
N ARG A 141 12.13 -15.81 28.14
CA ARG A 141 12.81 -16.43 27.00
C ARG A 141 11.82 -17.27 26.20
N ILE A 142 11.98 -17.31 24.89
CA ILE A 142 11.26 -18.22 24.01
C ILE A 142 12.24 -19.32 23.57
N ASP A 143 11.88 -20.56 23.85
CA ASP A 143 12.65 -21.75 23.49
C ASP A 143 12.08 -22.43 22.23
N ALA A 144 10.78 -22.24 21.97
CA ALA A 144 10.11 -22.72 20.76
C ALA A 144 8.94 -21.82 20.36
N VAL A 145 8.62 -21.81 19.08
CA VAL A 145 7.43 -21.17 18.53
C VAL A 145 6.54 -22.24 17.90
N ARG A 146 5.24 -22.10 18.07
CA ARG A 146 4.25 -22.98 17.45
C ARG A 146 3.10 -22.19 16.87
N ILE A 147 2.82 -22.40 15.58
CA ILE A 147 1.64 -21.83 14.92
C ILE A 147 0.43 -22.69 15.26
N VAL A 148 -0.65 -22.02 15.64
CA VAL A 148 -1.99 -22.58 15.90
C VAL A 148 -2.93 -22.09 14.81
N GLY A 149 -3.74 -22.99 14.25
CA GLY A 149 -4.64 -22.69 13.12
C GLY A 149 -4.03 -23.05 11.77
N ALA A 150 -3.83 -22.10 10.91
CA ALA A 150 -3.27 -22.36 9.58
C ALA A 150 -1.76 -22.68 9.66
N ARG A 151 -1.35 -23.80 9.06
CA ARG A 151 0.07 -24.17 8.97
C ARG A 151 0.74 -23.42 7.82
N SER A 152 1.87 -22.79 8.10
CA SER A 152 2.72 -22.13 7.11
C SER A 152 4.19 -22.32 7.47
N VAL A 153 4.93 -23.08 6.68
CA VAL A 153 6.38 -23.32 6.89
C VAL A 153 7.17 -22.01 6.78
N ALA A 154 6.75 -21.09 5.93
CA ALA A 154 7.39 -19.79 5.80
C ALA A 154 7.21 -18.94 7.07
N ALA A 155 6.00 -18.92 7.65
CA ALA A 155 5.73 -18.22 8.90
C ALA A 155 6.48 -18.86 10.09
N ASP A 156 6.53 -20.20 10.19
CA ASP A 156 7.31 -20.89 11.21
C ASP A 156 8.79 -20.50 11.13
N ARG A 157 9.35 -20.45 9.92
CA ARG A 157 10.75 -20.07 9.69
C ARG A 157 11.04 -18.63 10.14
N VAL A 158 10.15 -17.68 9.80
CA VAL A 158 10.30 -16.27 10.21
C VAL A 158 10.22 -16.12 11.72
N LEU A 159 9.23 -16.75 12.36
CA LEU A 159 9.05 -16.68 13.81
C LEU A 159 10.21 -17.34 14.56
N ALA A 160 10.64 -18.53 14.13
CA ALA A 160 11.75 -19.22 14.76
C ALA A 160 13.07 -18.42 14.65
N ALA A 161 13.39 -17.90 13.46
CA ALA A 161 14.60 -17.12 13.24
C ALA A 161 14.63 -15.81 14.03
N ALA A 162 13.47 -15.17 14.23
CA ALA A 162 13.38 -13.88 14.92
C ALA A 162 13.27 -14.01 16.45
N LEU A 163 12.66 -15.09 16.96
CA LEU A 163 12.22 -15.15 18.36
C LEU A 163 12.95 -16.20 19.21
N VAL A 164 13.50 -17.27 18.60
CA VAL A 164 14.25 -18.30 19.32
C VAL A 164 15.73 -17.93 19.33
N THR A 165 16.08 -16.93 20.14
CA THR A 165 17.45 -16.36 20.18
C THR A 165 18.26 -16.79 21.39
N GLY A 166 17.68 -17.57 22.31
CA GLY A 166 18.30 -18.00 23.57
C GLY A 166 18.34 -16.94 24.67
N GLY A 167 17.97 -15.69 24.37
CA GLY A 167 17.92 -14.58 25.32
C GLY A 167 16.50 -14.10 25.64
N PRO A 168 16.38 -13.11 26.56
CA PRO A 168 15.09 -12.48 26.85
C PRO A 168 14.50 -11.80 25.63
N LEU A 169 13.19 -12.02 25.39
CA LEU A 169 12.49 -11.46 24.25
C LEU A 169 12.07 -10.01 24.49
N ARG A 170 12.39 -9.14 23.54
CA ARG A 170 11.91 -7.76 23.53
C ARG A 170 10.57 -7.64 22.78
N ARG A 171 9.71 -6.76 23.25
CA ARG A 171 8.41 -6.44 22.59
C ARG A 171 8.61 -6.03 21.13
N ALA A 172 9.63 -5.24 20.83
CA ALA A 172 9.90 -4.77 19.47
C ALA A 172 10.20 -5.93 18.50
N ASP A 173 10.97 -6.94 18.96
CA ASP A 173 11.32 -8.10 18.14
C ASP A 173 10.10 -9.00 17.91
N LEU A 174 9.29 -9.19 18.95
CA LEU A 174 8.01 -9.92 18.85
C LEU A 174 7.07 -9.24 17.86
N GLU A 175 6.84 -7.94 18.04
CA GLU A 175 5.94 -7.17 17.16
C GLU A 175 6.42 -7.19 15.72
N ARG A 176 7.73 -7.00 15.48
CA ARG A 176 8.30 -7.10 14.14
C ARG A 176 8.06 -8.48 13.52
N ALA A 177 8.32 -9.56 14.25
CA ALA A 177 8.15 -10.92 13.74
C ALA A 177 6.67 -11.22 13.41
N LEU A 178 5.73 -10.84 14.28
CA LEU A 178 4.29 -11.00 14.04
C LEU A 178 3.82 -10.18 12.84
N LEU A 179 4.33 -8.95 12.68
CA LEU A 179 4.02 -8.09 11.53
C LEU A 179 4.57 -8.67 10.21
N LEU A 180 5.79 -9.22 10.22
CA LEU A 180 6.36 -9.87 9.04
C LEU A 180 5.56 -11.11 8.60
N VAL A 181 5.04 -11.88 9.55
CA VAL A 181 4.11 -12.99 9.24
C VAL A 181 2.80 -12.46 8.66
N GLY A 182 2.27 -11.38 9.24
CA GLY A 182 1.05 -10.75 8.72
C GLY A 182 1.22 -10.07 7.35
N ASP A 183 2.44 -9.71 6.96
CA ASP A 183 2.76 -9.20 5.64
C ASP A 183 2.85 -10.31 4.57
N MET A 184 2.92 -11.58 4.99
CA MET A 184 2.89 -12.71 4.05
C MET A 184 1.52 -12.83 3.38
N PRO A 185 1.48 -13.09 2.07
CA PRO A 185 0.23 -13.21 1.34
C PRO A 185 -0.78 -14.17 1.99
N GLY A 186 -1.96 -13.66 2.28
CA GLY A 186 -3.08 -14.43 2.82
C GLY A 186 -2.97 -14.89 4.26
N LEU A 187 -1.91 -14.55 4.99
CA LEU A 187 -1.79 -14.86 6.40
C LEU A 187 -2.26 -13.68 7.27
N ARG A 188 -3.01 -13.99 8.32
CA ARG A 188 -3.45 -13.02 9.32
C ARG A 188 -3.13 -13.53 10.71
N VAL A 189 -2.28 -12.80 11.43
CA VAL A 189 -1.99 -13.09 12.84
C VAL A 189 -3.08 -12.49 13.71
N THR A 190 -3.80 -13.33 14.45
CA THR A 190 -4.91 -12.88 15.33
C THR A 190 -4.50 -12.76 16.78
N GLY A 191 -3.45 -13.47 17.21
CA GLY A 191 -2.98 -13.37 18.60
C GLY A 191 -1.70 -14.14 18.85
N SER A 192 -1.11 -13.86 20.02
CA SER A 192 0.04 -14.61 20.52
C SER A 192 -0.03 -14.74 22.03
N ARG A 193 0.41 -15.90 22.57
CA ARG A 193 0.53 -16.14 24.01
C ARG A 193 1.73 -17.02 24.33
N LEU A 194 2.42 -16.73 25.42
CA LEU A 194 3.49 -17.57 25.94
C LEU A 194 2.89 -18.62 26.90
N VAL A 195 3.25 -19.87 26.66
CA VAL A 195 2.96 -21.00 27.56
C VAL A 195 4.28 -21.50 28.11
N ARG A 196 4.35 -21.76 29.41
CA ARG A 196 5.51 -22.39 30.07
C ARG A 196 5.17 -23.81 30.42
N GLN A 197 6.04 -24.72 30.03
CA GLN A 197 5.94 -26.14 30.35
C GLN A 197 7.34 -26.64 30.76
N ASP A 198 7.48 -27.13 31.97
CA ASP A 198 8.74 -27.70 32.51
C ASP A 198 9.96 -26.79 32.29
N GLY A 199 9.80 -25.48 32.49
CA GLY A 199 10.82 -24.46 32.30
C GLY A 199 11.02 -23.99 30.86
N PHE A 200 10.38 -24.63 29.87
CA PHE A 200 10.39 -24.21 28.47
C PHE A 200 9.35 -23.11 28.17
N GLY A 201 9.77 -22.05 27.52
CA GLY A 201 8.90 -21.01 27.00
C GLY A 201 8.46 -21.32 25.56
N ILE A 202 7.20 -21.68 25.36
CA ILE A 202 6.60 -21.94 24.05
C ILE A 202 5.69 -20.79 23.66
N LEU A 203 6.03 -20.05 22.59
CA LEU A 203 5.16 -19.03 22.04
C LEU A 203 4.15 -19.68 21.09
N LEU A 204 2.87 -19.58 21.42
CA LEU A 204 1.79 -19.97 20.53
C LEU A 204 1.33 -18.74 19.75
N VAL A 205 1.37 -18.81 18.41
CA VAL A 205 0.92 -17.75 17.50
C VAL A 205 -0.27 -18.25 16.73
N THR A 206 -1.43 -17.57 16.87
CA THR A 206 -2.64 -17.93 16.15
C THR A 206 -2.65 -17.24 14.79
N VAL A 207 -2.72 -18.06 13.74
CA VAL A 207 -2.68 -17.59 12.34
C VAL A 207 -3.91 -18.13 11.61
N GLU A 208 -4.59 -17.25 10.90
CA GLU A 208 -5.61 -17.60 9.93
C GLU A 208 -5.02 -17.47 8.51
N ALA A 209 -5.45 -18.33 7.60
CA ALA A 209 -5.02 -18.28 6.20
C ALA A 209 -6.20 -18.20 5.24
N ASP A 210 -6.07 -17.33 4.27
CA ASP A 210 -6.94 -17.25 3.11
C ASP A 210 -6.14 -17.66 1.87
N ARG A 211 -6.43 -18.86 1.37
CA ARG A 211 -5.68 -19.45 0.24
C ARG A 211 -6.11 -18.95 -1.13
N ARG A 212 -7.30 -18.42 -1.24
CA ARG A 212 -7.85 -17.94 -2.52
C ARG A 212 -8.72 -16.72 -2.27
N SER A 213 -8.61 -15.76 -3.13
CA SER A 213 -9.50 -14.61 -3.14
C SER A 213 -9.77 -14.19 -4.59
N ALA A 214 -10.94 -13.65 -4.84
CA ALA A 214 -11.27 -13.04 -6.10
C ALA A 214 -11.99 -11.71 -5.85
N TYR A 215 -11.74 -10.77 -6.76
CA TYR A 215 -12.39 -9.47 -6.77
C TYR A 215 -12.84 -9.18 -8.17
N VAL A 216 -14.11 -8.85 -8.34
CA VAL A 216 -14.71 -8.47 -9.63
C VAL A 216 -15.23 -7.05 -9.50
N GLN A 217 -14.94 -6.24 -10.50
CA GLN A 217 -15.42 -4.87 -10.60
C GLN A 217 -15.97 -4.60 -11.99
N ILE A 218 -17.06 -3.84 -12.05
CA ILE A 218 -17.60 -3.25 -13.28
C ILE A 218 -17.74 -1.75 -13.02
N ASP A 219 -17.27 -0.93 -13.94
CA ASP A 219 -17.36 0.53 -13.86
C ASP A 219 -17.57 1.15 -15.26
N ASN A 220 -18.03 2.42 -15.27
CA ASN A 220 -18.20 3.21 -16.49
C ASN A 220 -17.08 4.26 -16.64
N ARG A 221 -15.87 3.99 -16.18
CA ARG A 221 -14.72 4.89 -16.25
C ARG A 221 -13.84 4.69 -17.50
N GLY A 222 -14.36 4.00 -18.49
CA GLY A 222 -13.79 3.97 -19.84
C GLY A 222 -13.96 5.28 -20.58
N SER A 223 -13.52 5.32 -21.83
CA SER A 223 -13.77 6.40 -22.77
C SER A 223 -14.65 5.91 -23.91
N ASP A 224 -15.22 6.82 -24.67
CA ASP A 224 -16.06 6.47 -25.84
C ASP A 224 -15.24 5.74 -26.91
N GLU A 225 -13.92 5.97 -26.97
CA GLU A 225 -13.03 5.32 -27.92
C GLU A 225 -12.61 3.92 -27.47
N VAL A 226 -12.50 3.66 -26.16
CA VAL A 226 -11.95 2.40 -25.63
C VAL A 226 -12.97 1.69 -24.74
N GLY A 227 -14.24 1.81 -25.06
CA GLY A 227 -15.36 1.21 -24.36
C GLY A 227 -15.66 1.88 -23.01
N PRO A 228 -16.84 2.51 -22.89
CA PRO A 228 -17.21 3.29 -21.70
C PRO A 228 -17.36 2.41 -20.45
N VAL A 229 -17.75 1.15 -20.62
CA VAL A 229 -17.92 0.19 -19.51
C VAL A 229 -16.75 -0.79 -19.49
N ARG A 230 -16.12 -0.93 -18.33
CA ARG A 230 -15.03 -1.89 -18.11
C ARG A 230 -15.37 -2.88 -17.03
N SER A 231 -14.91 -4.11 -17.21
CA SER A 231 -14.92 -5.15 -16.19
C SER A 231 -13.49 -5.56 -15.85
N THR A 232 -13.22 -5.76 -14.57
CA THR A 232 -11.91 -6.20 -14.08
C THR A 232 -12.10 -7.35 -13.11
N LEU A 233 -11.32 -8.41 -13.32
CA LEU A 233 -11.19 -9.55 -12.42
C LEU A 233 -9.77 -9.53 -11.83
N ILE A 234 -9.66 -9.65 -10.52
CA ILE A 234 -8.42 -9.94 -9.82
C ILE A 234 -8.62 -11.26 -9.10
N ALA A 235 -7.86 -12.28 -9.45
CA ALA A 235 -7.90 -13.59 -8.83
C ALA A 235 -6.53 -13.89 -8.22
N THR A 236 -6.54 -14.36 -6.97
CA THR A 236 -5.32 -14.63 -6.23
C THR A 236 -5.36 -16.05 -5.67
N ALA A 237 -4.29 -16.80 -5.86
CA ALA A 237 -4.05 -18.11 -5.25
C ALA A 237 -2.72 -18.09 -4.49
N ARG A 238 -2.71 -18.64 -3.28
CA ARG A 238 -1.57 -18.62 -2.36
C ARG A 238 -1.14 -20.04 -2.03
N GLU A 239 0.13 -20.20 -1.64
CA GLU A 239 0.77 -21.51 -1.38
C GLU A 239 0.66 -22.44 -2.60
N VAL A 240 0.98 -21.91 -3.80
CA VAL A 240 0.85 -22.63 -5.07
C VAL A 240 2.07 -23.51 -5.33
N ALA A 241 3.28 -22.99 -5.22
CA ALA A 241 4.53 -23.69 -5.45
C ALA A 241 5.33 -23.88 -4.16
N GLN A 242 5.26 -22.92 -3.23
CA GLN A 242 5.92 -22.98 -1.94
C GLN A 242 5.11 -22.26 -0.86
N SER A 243 5.44 -22.53 0.41
CA SER A 243 4.78 -21.85 1.53
C SER A 243 5.05 -20.34 1.50
N GLY A 244 3.98 -19.54 1.60
CA GLY A 244 4.03 -18.07 1.62
C GLY A 244 4.12 -17.41 0.25
N ASP A 245 4.02 -18.16 -0.85
CA ASP A 245 3.95 -17.57 -2.19
C ASP A 245 2.52 -17.19 -2.60
N GLU A 246 2.44 -16.41 -3.67
CA GLU A 246 1.18 -15.93 -4.24
C GLU A 246 1.28 -15.80 -5.76
N VAL A 247 0.26 -16.29 -6.45
CA VAL A 247 -0.01 -15.99 -7.86
C VAL A 247 -1.22 -15.07 -7.93
N THR A 248 -1.09 -13.93 -8.58
CA THR A 248 -2.18 -13.00 -8.86
C THR A 248 -2.38 -12.88 -10.36
N LEU A 249 -3.61 -13.09 -10.82
CA LEU A 249 -4.06 -12.86 -12.18
C LEU A 249 -4.99 -11.64 -12.19
N ILE A 250 -4.72 -10.68 -13.07
CA ILE A 250 -5.59 -9.54 -13.36
C ILE A 250 -6.02 -9.65 -14.81
N ALA A 251 -7.32 -9.61 -15.05
CA ALA A 251 -7.90 -9.55 -16.39
C ALA A 251 -8.87 -8.38 -16.46
N SER A 252 -8.81 -7.59 -17.51
CA SER A 252 -9.73 -6.48 -17.75
C SER A 252 -10.16 -6.46 -19.21
N GLN A 253 -11.42 -6.11 -19.43
CA GLN A 253 -12.01 -5.97 -20.77
C GLN A 253 -13.17 -4.98 -20.76
N THR A 254 -13.60 -4.60 -21.94
CA THR A 254 -14.80 -3.78 -22.19
C THR A 254 -15.96 -4.69 -22.62
N PRO A 255 -16.83 -5.14 -21.69
CA PRO A 255 -17.78 -6.22 -21.94
C PRO A 255 -18.85 -5.91 -22.99
N LEU A 256 -19.17 -4.62 -23.20
CA LEU A 256 -20.12 -4.20 -24.22
C LEU A 256 -19.46 -4.11 -25.62
N GLN A 257 -18.17 -3.84 -25.67
CA GLN A 257 -17.33 -3.79 -26.87
C GLN A 257 -16.07 -4.66 -26.67
N PRO A 258 -16.16 -5.99 -26.66
CA PRO A 258 -15.05 -6.87 -26.27
C PRO A 258 -13.79 -6.76 -27.13
N SER A 259 -13.92 -6.26 -28.35
CA SER A 259 -12.79 -6.04 -29.26
C SER A 259 -11.98 -4.78 -28.94
N GLU A 260 -12.56 -3.81 -28.20
CA GLU A 260 -11.94 -2.51 -28.01
C GLU A 260 -10.79 -2.54 -26.98
N PHE A 261 -10.90 -3.37 -25.95
CA PHE A 261 -9.82 -3.52 -24.98
C PHE A 261 -9.81 -4.89 -24.30
N VAL A 262 -8.62 -5.48 -24.25
CA VAL A 262 -8.33 -6.67 -23.44
C VAL A 262 -6.96 -6.50 -22.79
N PHE A 263 -6.87 -6.79 -21.51
CA PHE A 263 -5.65 -6.78 -20.71
C PHE A 263 -5.58 -8.00 -19.82
N VAL A 264 -4.40 -8.64 -19.75
CA VAL A 264 -4.12 -9.73 -18.81
C VAL A 264 -2.74 -9.51 -18.20
N ARG A 265 -2.63 -9.62 -16.88
CA ARG A 265 -1.38 -9.63 -16.13
C ARG A 265 -1.33 -10.82 -15.19
N ALA A 266 -0.20 -11.52 -15.17
CA ALA A 266 0.13 -12.50 -14.15
C ALA A 266 1.31 -12.00 -13.31
N ARG A 267 1.24 -12.21 -11.99
CA ARG A 267 2.31 -11.89 -11.04
C ARG A 267 2.51 -13.06 -10.09
N TYR A 268 3.74 -13.46 -9.91
CA TYR A 268 4.17 -14.39 -8.87
C TYR A 268 5.02 -13.65 -7.84
N ALA A 269 4.74 -13.89 -6.57
CA ALA A 269 5.49 -13.32 -5.45
C ALA A 269 5.84 -14.44 -4.47
N ALA A 270 7.08 -14.45 -3.97
CA ALA A 270 7.54 -15.47 -3.05
C ALA A 270 8.54 -14.91 -2.03
N PRO A 271 8.49 -15.36 -0.76
CA PRO A 271 9.47 -14.98 0.24
C PRO A 271 10.84 -15.61 -0.09
N LEU A 272 11.90 -14.81 -0.01
CA LEU A 272 13.28 -15.25 -0.23
C LEU A 272 13.97 -15.65 1.07
N ASP A 273 13.65 -14.99 2.19
CA ASP A 273 14.32 -15.17 3.47
C ASP A 273 13.37 -15.04 4.66
N ALA A 274 13.89 -15.28 5.86
CA ALA A 274 13.17 -15.11 7.11
C ALA A 274 13.10 -13.64 7.60
N ARG A 275 13.70 -12.69 6.88
CA ARG A 275 13.70 -11.26 7.23
C ARG A 275 12.59 -10.48 6.55
N GLY A 276 11.78 -11.17 5.72
CA GLY A 276 10.64 -10.60 5.02
C GLY A 276 10.97 -10.07 3.62
N THR A 277 12.08 -10.48 3.02
CA THR A 277 12.40 -10.16 1.62
C THR A 277 11.49 -10.95 0.70
N ILE A 278 10.84 -10.28 -0.26
CA ILE A 278 9.94 -10.88 -1.23
C ILE A 278 10.49 -10.64 -2.64
N ALA A 279 10.60 -11.70 -3.43
CA ALA A 279 10.86 -11.60 -4.86
C ALA A 279 9.55 -11.61 -5.65
N THR A 280 9.55 -10.93 -6.79
CA THR A 280 8.40 -10.88 -7.70
C THR A 280 8.82 -11.11 -9.14
N VAL A 281 7.97 -11.80 -9.88
CA VAL A 281 8.05 -11.90 -11.34
C VAL A 281 6.67 -11.58 -11.88
N SER A 282 6.57 -10.74 -12.89
CA SER A 282 5.30 -10.41 -13.52
C SER A 282 5.44 -10.24 -15.01
N GLY A 283 4.33 -10.43 -15.72
CA GLY A 283 4.21 -10.10 -17.13
C GLY A 283 2.79 -9.72 -17.47
N SER A 284 2.62 -8.85 -18.45
CA SER A 284 1.31 -8.47 -18.96
C SER A 284 1.30 -8.34 -20.47
N ILE A 285 0.13 -8.52 -21.05
CA ILE A 285 -0.19 -8.25 -22.44
C ILE A 285 -1.49 -7.45 -22.48
N ALA A 286 -1.56 -6.50 -23.41
CA ALA A 286 -2.81 -5.81 -23.71
C ALA A 286 -2.95 -5.53 -25.20
N ARG A 287 -4.21 -5.44 -25.62
CA ARG A 287 -4.60 -5.04 -26.95
C ARG A 287 -5.72 -4.03 -26.86
N SER A 288 -5.64 -2.98 -27.67
CA SER A 288 -6.73 -2.03 -27.89
C SER A 288 -7.06 -1.90 -29.37
N ARG A 289 -8.34 -1.77 -29.67
CA ARG A 289 -8.88 -1.44 -30.99
C ARG A 289 -9.98 -0.39 -30.77
N PRO A 290 -9.59 0.86 -30.65
CA PRO A 290 -10.53 1.94 -30.36
C PRO A 290 -11.69 2.00 -31.34
N GLY A 291 -12.88 2.22 -30.81
CA GLY A 291 -14.12 2.48 -31.53
C GLY A 291 -14.40 3.95 -31.71
N GLY A 292 -15.68 4.31 -31.69
CA GLY A 292 -16.13 5.70 -31.74
C GLY A 292 -15.58 6.48 -32.92
N SER A 293 -15.04 7.65 -32.66
CA SER A 293 -14.45 8.55 -33.65
C SER A 293 -13.20 7.97 -34.36
N LEU A 294 -12.54 6.99 -33.75
CA LEU A 294 -11.31 6.36 -34.27
C LEU A 294 -11.60 5.14 -35.16
N THR A 295 -12.84 4.66 -35.24
CA THR A 295 -13.22 3.49 -36.05
C THR A 295 -12.77 3.58 -37.53
N PRO A 296 -12.94 4.72 -38.24
CA PRO A 296 -12.51 4.83 -39.63
C PRO A 296 -10.99 4.72 -39.81
N LEU A 297 -10.25 5.11 -38.78
CA LEU A 297 -8.77 5.13 -38.78
C LEU A 297 -8.17 3.75 -38.48
N LYS A 298 -9.00 2.76 -38.09
CA LYS A 298 -8.56 1.38 -37.75
C LYS A 298 -7.31 1.38 -36.86
N VAL A 299 -7.38 2.17 -35.79
CA VAL A 299 -6.28 2.23 -34.83
C VAL A 299 -6.20 0.90 -34.08
N GLU A 300 -5.01 0.33 -33.96
CA GLU A 300 -4.73 -0.83 -33.11
C GLU A 300 -3.54 -0.53 -32.21
N GLY A 301 -3.63 -0.87 -30.93
CA GLY A 301 -2.55 -0.81 -29.96
C GLY A 301 -2.27 -2.18 -29.38
N ASN A 302 -1.00 -2.54 -29.26
CA ASN A 302 -0.54 -3.74 -28.57
C ASN A 302 0.52 -3.35 -27.57
N SER A 303 0.50 -3.94 -26.37
CA SER A 303 1.58 -3.79 -25.40
C SER A 303 1.91 -5.12 -24.74
N ALA A 304 3.18 -5.26 -24.37
CA ALA A 304 3.66 -6.35 -23.54
C ALA A 304 4.70 -5.82 -22.56
N ASP A 305 4.66 -6.30 -21.32
CA ASP A 305 5.72 -6.04 -20.35
C ASP A 305 6.09 -7.30 -19.57
N ALA A 306 7.35 -7.34 -19.11
CA ALA A 306 7.86 -8.34 -18.19
C ALA A 306 8.74 -7.63 -17.15
N ALA A 307 8.62 -8.07 -15.88
CA ALA A 307 9.38 -7.49 -14.79
C ALA A 307 9.82 -8.53 -13.77
N ILE A 308 11.00 -8.30 -13.20
CA ILE A 308 11.49 -8.99 -12.01
C ILE A 308 11.81 -7.97 -10.94
N GLY A 309 11.46 -8.26 -9.70
CA GLY A 309 11.64 -7.31 -8.61
C GLY A 309 11.93 -7.98 -7.29
N VAL A 310 12.40 -7.17 -6.35
CA VAL A 310 12.62 -7.54 -4.96
C VAL A 310 12.18 -6.42 -4.06
N GLN A 311 11.61 -6.75 -2.90
CA GLN A 311 11.23 -5.80 -1.86
C GLN A 311 11.71 -6.30 -0.51
N HIS A 312 12.27 -5.40 0.32
CA HIS A 312 12.78 -5.70 1.65
C HIS A 312 12.26 -4.71 2.69
N PRO A 313 11.73 -5.17 3.85
CA PRO A 313 11.30 -4.30 4.94
C PRO A 313 12.51 -3.81 5.76
N LEU A 314 12.92 -2.55 5.55
CA LEU A 314 14.00 -1.92 6.33
C LEU A 314 13.56 -1.66 7.78
N LEU A 315 12.33 -1.14 7.95
CA LEU A 315 11.71 -0.90 9.24
C LEU A 315 10.28 -1.45 9.21
N ARG A 316 9.92 -2.22 10.25
CA ARG A 316 8.57 -2.76 10.38
C ARG A 316 8.14 -2.72 11.84
N THR A 317 7.34 -1.73 12.21
CA THR A 317 6.74 -1.54 13.53
C THR A 317 5.27 -1.19 13.36
N ARG A 318 4.51 -1.12 14.44
CA ARG A 318 3.09 -0.67 14.41
C ARG A 318 2.94 0.79 14.00
N ALA A 319 3.84 1.65 14.50
CA ALA A 319 3.72 3.09 14.30
C ALA A 319 4.27 3.54 12.94
N ARG A 320 5.24 2.81 12.40
CA ARG A 320 5.92 3.19 11.15
C ARG A 320 6.58 1.99 10.49
N SER A 321 6.59 2.02 9.19
CA SER A 321 7.19 1.00 8.35
C SER A 321 7.89 1.64 7.17
N LEU A 322 8.95 1.00 6.68
CA LEU A 322 9.72 1.44 5.53
C LEU A 322 10.18 0.22 4.75
N TRP A 323 9.88 0.19 3.46
CA TRP A 323 10.30 -0.84 2.53
C TRP A 323 11.17 -0.26 1.44
N LEU A 324 12.19 -0.99 1.05
CA LEU A 324 13.01 -0.72 -0.12
C LEU A 324 12.72 -1.76 -1.19
N GLY A 325 12.37 -1.30 -2.39
CA GLY A 325 12.12 -2.14 -3.56
C GLY A 325 13.10 -1.86 -4.69
N GLY A 326 13.32 -2.85 -5.54
CA GLY A 326 14.02 -2.72 -6.81
C GLY A 326 13.31 -3.56 -7.86
N GLU A 327 13.16 -3.04 -9.09
CA GLU A 327 12.52 -3.74 -10.20
C GLU A 327 13.25 -3.47 -11.50
N LEU A 328 13.53 -4.51 -12.27
CA LEU A 328 13.93 -4.44 -13.66
C LEU A 328 12.73 -4.80 -14.54
N ARG A 329 12.35 -3.91 -15.45
CA ARG A 329 11.20 -4.06 -16.33
C ARG A 329 11.56 -3.81 -17.78
N ALA A 330 11.06 -4.65 -18.68
CA ALA A 330 11.08 -4.44 -20.12
C ALA A 330 9.65 -4.19 -20.61
N ILE A 331 9.44 -3.12 -21.41
CA ILE A 331 8.15 -2.72 -21.95
C ILE A 331 8.28 -2.53 -23.46
N GLY A 332 7.30 -3.07 -24.19
CA GLY A 332 7.13 -2.83 -25.61
C GLY A 332 5.71 -2.39 -25.92
N THR A 333 5.55 -1.33 -26.72
CA THR A 333 4.26 -0.90 -27.27
C THR A 333 4.36 -0.75 -28.78
N ASP A 334 3.31 -1.11 -29.49
CA ASP A 334 3.16 -0.95 -30.93
C ASP A 334 1.77 -0.35 -31.20
N GLN A 335 1.72 0.70 -32.01
CA GLN A 335 0.46 1.26 -32.52
C GLN A 335 0.44 1.25 -34.03
N TYR A 336 -0.72 0.95 -34.59
CA TYR A 336 -0.96 0.87 -36.02
C TYR A 336 -2.11 1.81 -36.39
N LEU A 337 -2.02 2.38 -37.58
CA LEU A 337 -3.03 3.21 -38.21
C LEU A 337 -3.30 2.67 -39.61
N LEU A 338 -4.53 2.33 -39.93
CA LEU A 338 -4.91 1.71 -41.23
C LEU A 338 -4.01 0.51 -41.60
N GLY A 339 -3.58 -0.27 -40.61
CA GLY A 339 -2.72 -1.44 -40.79
C GLY A 339 -1.22 -1.13 -40.93
N SER A 340 -0.83 0.13 -41.05
CA SER A 340 0.58 0.57 -41.09
C SER A 340 1.10 0.88 -39.70
N SER A 341 2.38 0.56 -39.42
CA SER A 341 3.01 0.89 -38.14
C SER A 341 3.11 2.41 -37.97
N LEU A 342 2.47 2.93 -36.92
CA LEU A 342 2.47 4.36 -36.59
C LEU A 342 3.51 4.68 -35.53
N ARG A 343 3.54 3.90 -34.43
CA ARG A 343 4.43 4.12 -33.29
C ARG A 343 4.94 2.79 -32.76
N ARG A 344 6.17 2.82 -32.26
CA ARG A 344 6.81 1.67 -31.61
C ARG A 344 7.78 2.15 -30.54
N ASP A 345 7.45 1.85 -29.28
CA ASP A 345 8.32 2.14 -28.16
C ASP A 345 8.86 0.86 -27.52
N ARG A 346 10.12 0.89 -27.15
CA ARG A 346 10.83 -0.20 -26.44
C ARG A 346 11.65 0.41 -25.33
N LEU A 347 11.38 0.01 -24.10
CA LEU A 347 12.06 0.51 -22.90
C LEU A 347 12.53 -0.66 -22.05
N VAL A 348 13.70 -0.48 -21.45
CA VAL A 348 14.14 -1.29 -20.31
C VAL A 348 14.45 -0.33 -19.18
N THR A 349 13.80 -0.52 -18.02
CA THR A 349 13.94 0.39 -16.88
C THR A 349 14.40 -0.37 -15.63
N LEU A 350 15.28 0.26 -14.87
CA LEU A 350 15.61 -0.13 -13.50
C LEU A 350 14.97 0.88 -12.56
N SER A 351 14.14 0.39 -11.66
CA SER A 351 13.44 1.21 -10.64
C SER A 351 13.97 0.91 -9.25
N GLY A 352 14.13 1.96 -8.45
CA GLY A 352 14.32 1.88 -7.00
C GLY A 352 13.16 2.57 -6.30
N THR A 353 12.47 1.88 -5.40
CA THR A 353 11.28 2.40 -4.72
C THR A 353 11.47 2.37 -3.21
N LEU A 354 11.21 3.49 -2.54
CA LEU A 354 11.13 3.60 -1.09
C LEU A 354 9.68 3.86 -0.69
N THR A 355 9.06 2.89 -0.01
CA THR A 355 7.66 3.01 0.46
C THR A 355 7.64 3.17 1.97
N GLY A 356 6.99 4.21 2.46
CA GLY A 356 6.84 4.52 3.88
C GLY A 356 5.38 4.51 4.33
N ALA A 357 5.13 4.11 5.58
CA ALA A 357 3.86 4.30 6.25
C ALA A 357 4.10 4.69 7.71
N ALA A 358 3.38 5.69 8.20
CA ALA A 358 3.52 6.17 9.58
C ALA A 358 2.23 6.82 10.08
N MET A 359 2.06 6.84 11.41
CA MET A 359 1.13 7.77 12.05
C MET A 359 1.80 9.14 12.14
N LEU A 360 1.21 10.16 11.53
CA LEU A 360 1.72 11.52 11.46
C LEU A 360 0.58 12.51 11.76
N ALA A 361 0.80 13.45 12.68
CA ALA A 361 -0.18 14.49 13.04
C ALA A 361 -1.59 13.94 13.29
N GLY A 362 -1.70 12.82 14.02
CA GLY A 362 -2.98 12.20 14.37
C GLY A 362 -3.65 11.41 13.24
N GLY A 363 -3.03 11.32 12.06
CA GLY A 363 -3.53 10.60 10.90
C GLY A 363 -2.58 9.52 10.41
N ALA A 364 -3.08 8.61 9.58
CA ALA A 364 -2.30 7.60 8.88
C ALA A 364 -1.75 8.21 7.58
N ALA A 365 -0.43 8.23 7.44
CA ALA A 365 0.28 8.69 6.25
C ALA A 365 0.93 7.52 5.53
N ARG A 366 0.90 7.56 4.19
CA ARG A 366 1.67 6.70 3.31
C ARG A 366 2.42 7.57 2.32
N ALA A 367 3.61 7.15 1.93
CA ALA A 367 4.39 7.84 0.91
C ALA A 367 5.22 6.84 0.13
N GLU A 368 5.38 7.09 -1.15
CA GLU A 368 6.23 6.33 -2.04
C GLU A 368 7.11 7.29 -2.83
N LEU A 369 8.39 6.99 -2.90
CA LEU A 369 9.38 7.68 -3.71
C LEU A 369 10.01 6.67 -4.67
N THR A 370 9.88 6.89 -5.97
CA THR A 370 10.38 5.99 -7.00
C THR A 370 11.35 6.73 -7.93
N THR A 371 12.53 6.17 -8.08
CA THR A 371 13.49 6.58 -9.10
C THR A 371 13.46 5.54 -10.23
N ASN A 372 13.26 5.96 -11.47
CA ASN A 372 13.38 5.10 -12.65
C ASN A 372 14.54 5.57 -13.51
N VAL A 373 15.32 4.62 -13.98
CA VAL A 373 16.42 4.85 -14.93
C VAL A 373 16.20 3.97 -16.16
N GLY A 374 16.07 4.60 -17.31
CA GLY A 374 16.02 3.92 -18.60
C GLY A 374 17.39 3.43 -19.03
N LEU A 375 17.51 2.12 -19.27
CA LEU A 375 18.76 1.45 -19.57
C LEU A 375 18.98 1.36 -21.09
N PRO A 376 20.22 1.55 -21.58
CA PRO A 376 20.57 1.42 -23.00
C PRO A 376 20.78 -0.06 -23.40
N VAL A 377 19.85 -0.94 -23.04
CA VAL A 377 19.98 -2.40 -23.25
C VAL A 377 19.02 -2.86 -24.34
N GLY A 378 19.52 -3.58 -25.32
CA GLY A 378 18.72 -4.06 -26.45
C GLY A 378 18.34 -2.95 -27.42
N ALA A 379 17.27 -3.18 -28.21
CA ALA A 379 16.76 -2.25 -29.20
C ALA A 379 15.80 -1.22 -28.59
N VAL A 380 16.25 -0.45 -27.59
CA VAL A 380 15.44 0.59 -26.95
C VAL A 380 15.26 1.80 -27.87
N THR A 381 14.09 2.44 -27.79
CA THR A 381 13.74 3.62 -28.58
C THR A 381 14.59 4.81 -28.18
N ARG A 382 15.12 5.54 -29.16
CA ARG A 382 15.97 6.72 -28.98
C ARG A 382 15.32 7.94 -29.59
N ALA A 383 15.71 9.11 -29.13
CA ALA A 383 15.33 10.37 -29.76
C ALA A 383 15.67 10.35 -31.24
N GLY A 384 14.73 10.80 -32.09
CA GLY A 384 14.86 10.76 -33.54
C GLY A 384 14.51 9.42 -34.19
N SER A 385 14.08 8.39 -33.43
CA SER A 385 13.57 7.14 -34.02
C SER A 385 12.27 7.43 -34.79
N PRO A 386 12.15 6.96 -36.05
CA PRO A 386 11.00 7.31 -36.92
C PRO A 386 9.62 6.88 -36.37
N LEU A 387 9.60 5.84 -35.56
CA LEU A 387 8.37 5.27 -34.96
C LEU A 387 8.27 5.55 -33.45
N ALA A 388 9.08 6.44 -32.90
CA ALA A 388 8.92 6.82 -31.49
C ALA A 388 7.57 7.51 -31.27
N SER A 389 6.90 7.24 -30.15
CA SER A 389 5.65 7.91 -29.76
C SER A 389 5.81 9.42 -29.71
N ARG A 390 7.05 9.86 -29.49
CA ARG A 390 7.45 11.25 -29.42
C ARG A 390 8.84 11.41 -30.03
N SER A 391 9.01 12.34 -30.99
CA SER A 391 10.21 12.47 -31.80
C SER A 391 11.47 12.83 -30.99
N ASP A 392 11.34 13.61 -29.91
CA ASP A 392 12.39 13.99 -28.98
C ASP A 392 12.50 13.08 -27.75
N GLY A 393 11.56 12.10 -27.59
CA GLY A 393 11.54 11.15 -26.50
C GLY A 393 12.66 10.12 -26.58
N ASP A 394 13.27 9.79 -25.46
CA ASP A 394 14.40 8.85 -25.39
C ASP A 394 14.17 7.85 -24.23
N ALA A 395 14.37 6.55 -24.49
CA ALA A 395 14.27 5.52 -23.48
C ALA A 395 15.40 5.59 -22.43
N ARG A 396 16.45 6.37 -22.65
CA ARG A 396 17.55 6.60 -21.71
C ARG A 396 17.26 7.86 -20.92
N PHE A 397 16.48 7.76 -19.89
CA PHE A 397 16.05 8.85 -19.01
C PHE A 397 16.30 8.51 -17.54
N ALA A 398 16.15 9.49 -16.68
CA ALA A 398 15.93 9.31 -15.25
C ALA A 398 14.67 10.08 -14.86
N THR A 399 13.81 9.46 -14.05
CA THR A 399 12.69 10.14 -13.40
C THR A 399 12.75 9.96 -11.90
N LEU A 400 12.26 10.95 -11.19
CA LEU A 400 11.96 10.89 -9.76
C LEU A 400 10.47 11.15 -9.59
N SER A 401 9.75 10.16 -9.10
CA SER A 401 8.30 10.24 -8.88
C SER A 401 8.00 10.08 -7.39
N PHE A 402 6.99 10.79 -6.91
CA PHE A 402 6.45 10.60 -5.58
C PHE A 402 4.94 10.40 -5.63
N ALA A 403 4.42 9.66 -4.66
CA ALA A 403 3.00 9.59 -4.35
C ALA A 403 2.84 9.57 -2.83
N ALA A 404 1.87 10.30 -2.29
CA ALA A 404 1.61 10.32 -0.85
C ALA A 404 0.12 10.50 -0.58
N ASP A 405 -0.36 9.89 0.50
CA ASP A 405 -1.68 10.12 1.06
C ASP A 405 -1.62 10.24 2.58
N TRP A 406 -2.50 11.06 3.12
CA TRP A 406 -2.68 11.24 4.54
C TRP A 406 -4.17 11.27 4.87
N THR A 407 -4.58 10.43 5.83
CA THR A 407 -5.97 10.33 6.28
C THR A 407 -6.05 10.57 7.77
N THR A 408 -6.88 11.52 8.20
CA THR A 408 -7.10 11.82 9.60
C THR A 408 -8.57 11.91 9.95
N SER A 409 -8.90 11.61 11.21
CA SER A 409 -10.25 11.81 11.76
C SER A 409 -10.40 13.27 12.23
N LEU A 410 -11.48 13.92 11.83
CA LEU A 410 -11.89 15.25 12.32
C LEU A 410 -12.91 15.17 13.45
N GLY A 411 -13.15 13.96 13.97
CA GLY A 411 -14.26 13.64 14.87
C GLY A 411 -15.41 13.00 14.12
N LYS A 412 -16.02 11.96 14.72
CA LYS A 412 -17.14 11.23 14.08
C LYS A 412 -18.28 12.17 13.72
N PRO A 413 -18.84 12.04 12.52
CA PRO A 413 -18.58 11.04 11.50
C PRO A 413 -17.50 11.44 10.46
N PHE A 414 -16.77 12.54 10.64
CA PHE A 414 -15.95 13.16 9.61
C PHE A 414 -14.49 12.68 9.61
N SER A 415 -13.94 12.53 8.41
CA SER A 415 -12.51 12.32 8.16
C SER A 415 -12.05 13.10 6.93
N LEU A 416 -10.78 13.46 6.91
CA LEU A 416 -10.12 14.20 5.84
C LEU A 416 -9.06 13.31 5.19
N VAL A 417 -9.03 13.31 3.86
CA VAL A 417 -7.97 12.70 3.07
C VAL A 417 -7.30 13.75 2.22
N VAL A 418 -5.99 13.80 2.27
CA VAL A 418 -5.15 14.61 1.38
C VAL A 418 -4.23 13.67 0.62
N ALA A 419 -4.20 13.80 -0.70
CA ALA A 419 -3.33 12.98 -1.54
C ALA A 419 -2.56 13.86 -2.52
N GLY A 420 -1.37 13.44 -2.89
CA GLY A 420 -0.55 14.13 -3.88
C GLY A 420 0.35 13.16 -4.62
N ALA A 421 0.69 13.50 -5.86
CA ALA A 421 1.65 12.77 -6.67
C ALA A 421 2.42 13.74 -7.56
N GLY A 422 3.59 13.34 -8.03
CA GLY A 422 4.36 14.14 -8.97
C GLY A 422 5.49 13.37 -9.60
N GLN A 423 6.02 13.93 -10.67
CA GLN A 423 7.15 13.38 -11.41
C GLN A 423 8.07 14.51 -11.90
N LEU A 424 9.35 14.29 -11.81
CA LEU A 424 10.41 15.07 -12.48
C LEU A 424 11.14 14.17 -13.46
N ALA A 425 11.49 14.68 -14.62
CA ALA A 425 12.21 13.95 -15.64
C ALA A 425 13.51 14.67 -16.05
N SER A 426 14.54 13.91 -16.35
CA SER A 426 15.85 14.45 -16.79
C SER A 426 15.88 14.87 -18.26
N ARG A 427 14.94 14.39 -19.06
CA ARG A 427 14.81 14.67 -20.50
C ARG A 427 13.40 14.31 -21.00
N PRO A 428 13.05 14.67 -22.26
CA PRO A 428 11.79 14.26 -22.87
C PRO A 428 11.61 12.75 -22.83
N LEU A 429 10.43 12.31 -22.42
CA LEU A 429 10.06 10.92 -22.24
C LEU A 429 9.30 10.39 -23.46
N LEU A 430 9.25 9.09 -23.58
CA LEU A 430 8.29 8.40 -24.45
C LEU A 430 6.92 8.37 -23.73
N ALA A 431 5.82 8.37 -24.48
CA ALA A 431 4.46 8.46 -23.94
C ALA A 431 4.19 7.45 -22.81
N VAL A 432 4.74 6.25 -22.90
CA VAL A 432 4.61 5.21 -21.86
C VAL A 432 5.27 5.57 -20.53
N ALA A 433 6.17 6.55 -20.49
CA ALA A 433 6.87 6.99 -19.26
C ALA A 433 6.37 8.35 -18.73
N GLU A 434 5.49 9.04 -19.44
CA GLU A 434 4.92 10.33 -19.02
C GLU A 434 3.97 10.18 -17.82
N ILE A 435 3.85 11.24 -17.02
CA ILE A 435 2.83 11.35 -15.99
C ILE A 435 1.52 11.80 -16.63
N GLY A 436 0.40 11.16 -16.25
CA GLY A 436 -0.94 11.50 -16.73
C GLY A 436 -1.76 12.26 -15.68
N LEU A 437 -2.50 13.26 -16.11
CA LEU A 437 -3.49 14.01 -15.34
C LEU A 437 -4.88 13.82 -15.95
N GLY A 438 -5.87 13.59 -15.10
CA GLY A 438 -7.22 13.14 -15.41
C GLY A 438 -7.47 11.72 -14.94
N GLY A 439 -8.73 11.37 -14.67
CA GLY A 439 -9.15 10.04 -14.23
C GLY A 439 -9.37 9.91 -12.72
N PRO A 440 -9.51 8.69 -12.20
CA PRO A 440 -10.11 8.45 -10.89
C PRO A 440 -9.30 8.90 -9.67
N ALA A 441 -8.02 9.22 -9.85
CA ALA A 441 -7.17 9.66 -8.74
C ALA A 441 -7.06 11.19 -8.65
N PHE A 442 -6.81 11.85 -9.78
CA PHE A 442 -6.61 13.30 -9.87
C PHE A 442 -7.23 13.82 -11.16
N GLY A 443 -8.18 14.77 -11.05
CA GLY A 443 -8.96 15.25 -12.18
C GLY A 443 -10.14 14.34 -12.53
N ARG A 444 -10.97 13.99 -11.54
CA ARG A 444 -12.09 13.01 -11.66
C ARG A 444 -13.17 13.44 -12.64
N GLY A 445 -13.26 14.75 -12.95
CA GLY A 445 -14.15 15.30 -13.98
C GLY A 445 -13.70 14.98 -15.40
N TYR A 446 -12.50 14.45 -15.61
CA TYR A 446 -11.86 14.25 -16.91
C TYR A 446 -11.55 12.78 -17.17
N ASP A 447 -11.29 12.44 -18.43
CA ASP A 447 -10.81 11.12 -18.81
C ASP A 447 -9.41 10.85 -18.27
N TYR A 448 -9.05 9.57 -18.21
CA TYR A 448 -7.71 9.21 -17.76
C TYR A 448 -6.64 9.73 -18.73
N ALA A 449 -5.59 10.36 -18.16
CA ALA A 449 -4.48 10.92 -18.92
C ALA A 449 -4.94 11.90 -20.03
N GLU A 450 -5.99 12.70 -19.74
CA GLU A 450 -6.46 13.73 -20.68
C GLU A 450 -5.38 14.79 -20.93
N ARG A 451 -4.48 14.98 -19.97
CA ARG A 451 -3.20 15.68 -20.13
C ARG A 451 -2.06 14.77 -19.72
N THR A 452 -0.97 14.80 -20.46
CA THR A 452 0.26 14.04 -20.16
C THR A 452 1.48 14.95 -20.21
N GLY A 453 2.56 14.55 -19.56
CA GLY A 453 3.80 15.31 -19.61
C GLY A 453 4.99 14.56 -19.02
N ASP A 454 6.18 15.10 -19.28
CA ASP A 454 7.43 14.59 -18.72
C ASP A 454 7.48 14.78 -17.20
N GLN A 455 6.91 15.87 -16.73
CA GLN A 455 6.91 16.27 -15.33
C GLN A 455 5.56 16.86 -14.92
N GLY A 456 5.24 16.80 -13.62
CA GLY A 456 3.98 17.36 -13.13
C GLY A 456 3.82 17.20 -11.64
N ILE A 457 2.78 17.89 -11.13
CA ILE A 457 2.34 17.80 -9.74
C ILE A 457 0.82 17.73 -9.71
N LEU A 458 0.31 16.79 -8.92
CA LEU A 458 -1.10 16.43 -8.80
C LEU A 458 -1.50 16.46 -7.32
N GLY A 459 -2.75 16.82 -7.03
CA GLY A 459 -3.25 16.87 -5.66
C GLY A 459 -4.75 16.61 -5.57
N ALA A 460 -5.18 16.12 -4.42
CA ALA A 460 -6.58 15.90 -4.08
C ALA A 460 -6.82 16.13 -2.59
N VAL A 461 -7.97 16.73 -2.28
CA VAL A 461 -8.51 16.85 -0.93
C VAL A 461 -9.92 16.30 -0.93
N GLU A 462 -10.21 15.38 -0.01
CA GLU A 462 -11.51 14.72 0.10
C GLU A 462 -11.97 14.73 1.56
N LEU A 463 -13.13 15.35 1.81
CA LEU A 463 -13.84 15.32 3.09
C LEU A 463 -14.86 14.18 3.04
N ARG A 464 -14.81 13.29 4.02
CA ARG A 464 -15.68 12.12 4.14
C ARG A 464 -16.58 12.22 5.37
N ALA A 465 -17.78 11.68 5.24
CA ALA A 465 -18.73 11.51 6.34
C ALA A 465 -19.20 10.05 6.39
N ASP A 466 -18.81 9.33 7.44
CA ASP A 466 -19.21 7.94 7.66
C ASP A 466 -20.59 7.90 8.36
N ILE A 467 -21.63 7.70 7.58
CA ILE A 467 -23.03 7.63 8.06
C ILE A 467 -23.33 6.30 8.73
N GLY A 468 -22.55 5.24 8.38
CA GLY A 468 -22.74 3.91 8.91
C GLY A 468 -23.86 3.13 8.22
N ARG A 469 -24.53 2.26 8.99
CA ARG A 469 -25.65 1.43 8.51
C ARG A 469 -26.92 2.26 8.34
N LEU A 470 -27.63 2.06 7.23
CA LEU A 470 -28.93 2.71 7.02
C LEU A 470 -30.07 1.86 7.62
N PRO A 471 -31.19 2.52 8.03
CA PRO A 471 -32.40 1.82 8.43
C PRO A 471 -32.88 0.84 7.36
N GLY A 472 -33.43 -0.31 7.76
CA GLY A 472 -33.90 -1.35 6.82
C GLY A 472 -32.96 -2.53 6.61
N GLY A 473 -31.71 -2.47 7.13
CA GLY A 473 -30.82 -3.64 7.23
C GLY A 473 -30.15 -4.11 5.93
N VAL A 474 -30.47 -3.52 4.78
CA VAL A 474 -29.91 -3.89 3.47
C VAL A 474 -28.55 -3.23 3.22
N VAL A 475 -28.38 -2.00 3.72
CA VAL A 475 -27.14 -1.21 3.56
C VAL A 475 -26.34 -1.28 4.86
N ASP A 476 -25.17 -1.92 4.79
CA ASP A 476 -24.31 -2.15 5.95
C ASP A 476 -23.36 -0.97 6.22
N ARG A 477 -23.00 -0.22 5.20
CA ARG A 477 -22.05 0.88 5.26
C ARG A 477 -22.41 1.95 4.25
N THR A 478 -22.41 3.20 4.69
CA THR A 478 -22.61 4.38 3.83
C THR A 478 -21.56 5.42 4.20
N GLN A 479 -20.81 5.87 3.20
CA GLN A 479 -19.89 7.00 3.32
C GLN A 479 -20.22 7.99 2.23
N LEU A 480 -20.52 9.22 2.62
CA LEU A 480 -20.64 10.36 1.69
C LEU A 480 -19.29 11.08 1.64
N TYR A 481 -18.98 11.69 0.51
CA TYR A 481 -17.77 12.49 0.39
C TYR A 481 -17.92 13.62 -0.61
N GLY A 482 -17.15 14.69 -0.38
CA GLY A 482 -16.95 15.79 -1.33
C GLY A 482 -15.45 15.97 -1.56
N PHE A 483 -15.06 16.41 -2.76
CA PHE A 483 -13.67 16.51 -3.12
C PHE A 483 -13.37 17.70 -4.05
N VAL A 484 -12.10 18.09 -4.04
CA VAL A 484 -11.43 18.92 -5.04
C VAL A 484 -10.14 18.24 -5.43
N ASP A 485 -9.88 18.10 -6.72
CA ASP A 485 -8.65 17.48 -7.22
C ASP A 485 -8.21 18.08 -8.56
N GLY A 486 -6.96 17.78 -8.94
CA GLY A 486 -6.39 18.24 -10.18
C GLY A 486 -4.88 18.32 -10.14
N GLY A 487 -4.31 19.15 -11.00
CA GLY A 487 -2.87 19.35 -11.09
C GLY A 487 -2.43 20.03 -12.36
N THR A 488 -1.14 19.98 -12.59
CA THR A 488 -0.50 20.46 -13.82
C THR A 488 0.57 19.48 -14.27
N VAL A 489 0.65 19.28 -15.58
CA VAL A 489 1.69 18.47 -16.23
C VAL A 489 2.32 19.28 -17.36
N GLY A 490 3.59 19.09 -17.60
CA GLY A 490 4.31 19.84 -18.61
C GLY A 490 5.37 18.99 -19.29
N ASN A 491 5.66 19.35 -20.52
CA ASN A 491 6.66 18.70 -21.35
C ASN A 491 7.96 19.49 -21.36
N LEU A 492 9.05 18.77 -21.37
CA LEU A 492 10.37 19.33 -21.64
C LEU A 492 10.49 19.59 -23.14
N ARG A 493 11.13 20.70 -23.52
CA ARG A 493 11.30 21.14 -24.90
C ARG A 493 9.96 21.35 -25.64
N GLY A 494 9.79 20.82 -26.84
CA GLY A 494 8.65 21.04 -27.72
C GLY A 494 7.56 19.98 -27.65
N GLY A 495 7.44 19.22 -26.55
CA GLY A 495 6.38 18.20 -26.41
C GLY A 495 4.98 18.81 -26.29
N GLU A 496 3.99 18.10 -26.79
CA GLU A 496 2.57 18.46 -26.73
C GLU A 496 1.85 17.67 -25.60
N GLY A 497 0.65 18.06 -25.24
CA GLY A 497 -0.20 17.36 -24.27
C GLY A 497 -0.18 17.92 -22.85
N GLY A 498 0.72 18.84 -22.51
CA GLY A 498 0.78 19.53 -21.23
C GLY A 498 -0.44 20.38 -20.93
N GLY A 499 -0.64 20.74 -19.66
CA GLY A 499 -1.72 21.61 -19.22
C GLY A 499 -2.11 21.37 -17.77
N SER A 500 -3.15 22.08 -17.33
CA SER A 500 -3.67 21.99 -15.97
C SER A 500 -5.13 21.60 -16.01
N LEU A 501 -5.53 20.67 -15.16
CA LEU A 501 -6.93 20.27 -14.98
C LEU A 501 -7.29 20.36 -13.52
N MET A 502 -8.52 20.80 -13.24
CA MET A 502 -9.09 20.84 -11.91
C MET A 502 -10.53 20.37 -11.96
N SER A 503 -10.93 19.55 -11.01
CA SER A 503 -12.31 19.12 -10.85
C SER A 503 -12.75 19.18 -9.39
N THR A 504 -14.05 19.27 -9.20
CA THR A 504 -14.71 19.18 -7.90
C THR A 504 -15.90 18.25 -8.00
N GLY A 505 -16.35 17.70 -6.90
CA GLY A 505 -17.49 16.81 -6.95
C GLY A 505 -17.84 16.20 -5.61
N MET A 506 -18.79 15.28 -5.68
CA MET A 506 -19.27 14.52 -4.53
C MET A 506 -19.65 13.11 -4.93
N GLY A 507 -19.73 12.23 -3.94
CA GLY A 507 -20.14 10.86 -4.17
C GLY A 507 -20.58 10.13 -2.93
N ALA A 508 -21.02 8.90 -3.15
CA ALA A 508 -21.38 7.96 -2.10
C ALA A 508 -20.70 6.61 -2.35
N ARG A 509 -20.17 6.02 -1.27
CA ARG A 509 -19.69 4.63 -1.21
C ARG A 509 -20.64 3.85 -0.32
N ILE A 510 -21.20 2.79 -0.85
CA ILE A 510 -22.27 2.03 -0.20
C ILE A 510 -21.87 0.56 -0.19
N GLY A 511 -21.90 -0.08 1.00
CA GLY A 511 -21.68 -1.51 1.17
C GLY A 511 -22.99 -2.23 1.44
N THR A 512 -23.25 -3.32 0.70
CA THR A 512 -24.40 -4.21 0.87
C THR A 512 -23.92 -5.66 0.86
N GLY A 513 -23.76 -6.26 2.05
CA GLY A 513 -23.16 -7.59 2.18
C GLY A 513 -21.74 -7.62 1.61
N ARG A 514 -21.54 -8.36 0.51
CA ARG A 514 -20.24 -8.47 -0.18
C ARG A 514 -20.09 -7.53 -1.37
N PHE A 515 -21.08 -6.67 -1.63
CA PHE A 515 -21.05 -5.73 -2.75
C PHE A 515 -20.67 -4.34 -2.28
N ASP A 516 -19.80 -3.69 -3.03
CA ASP A 516 -19.39 -2.30 -2.88
C ASP A 516 -19.85 -1.49 -4.10
N TRP A 517 -20.67 -0.49 -3.84
CA TRP A 517 -21.17 0.46 -4.85
C TRP A 517 -20.47 1.79 -4.69
N LEU A 518 -20.21 2.46 -5.79
CA LEU A 518 -19.79 3.85 -5.82
C LEU A 518 -20.63 4.60 -6.85
N VAL A 519 -21.12 5.75 -6.43
CA VAL A 519 -21.77 6.75 -7.32
C VAL A 519 -21.05 8.06 -7.06
N GLU A 520 -20.56 8.69 -8.12
CA GLU A 520 -19.79 9.93 -8.03
C GLU A 520 -20.20 10.86 -9.17
N VAL A 521 -20.36 12.16 -8.85
CA VAL A 521 -20.55 13.24 -9.83
C VAL A 521 -19.37 14.17 -9.70
N ALA A 522 -18.64 14.37 -10.78
CA ALA A 522 -17.49 15.24 -10.86
C ALA A 522 -17.70 16.32 -11.93
N LEU A 523 -17.40 17.57 -11.59
CA LEU A 523 -17.52 18.74 -12.44
C LEU A 523 -16.11 19.15 -12.90
N PRO A 524 -15.82 19.23 -14.21
CA PRO A 524 -14.63 19.88 -14.72
C PRO A 524 -14.70 21.39 -14.44
N VAL A 525 -13.61 21.95 -13.89
CA VAL A 525 -13.58 23.35 -13.44
C VAL A 525 -12.76 24.24 -14.40
N THR A 526 -11.66 23.73 -14.93
CA THR A 526 -10.72 24.52 -15.76
C THR A 526 -11.03 24.40 -17.24
N ASP A 527 -10.69 23.28 -17.85
CA ASP A 527 -10.85 23.04 -19.29
C ASP A 527 -12.16 22.30 -19.57
N ALA A 528 -12.68 22.43 -20.78
CA ALA A 528 -13.72 21.56 -21.29
C ALA A 528 -13.18 20.11 -21.38
N ARG A 529 -14.03 19.15 -21.12
CA ARG A 529 -13.70 17.73 -21.29
C ARG A 529 -13.43 17.43 -22.76
N PHE A 530 -12.48 16.58 -23.02
CA PHE A 530 -12.13 16.20 -24.40
C PHE A 530 -13.25 15.41 -25.09
N ASP A 531 -13.92 14.51 -24.36
CA ASP A 531 -14.95 13.60 -24.90
C ASP A 531 -16.26 14.33 -25.25
N THR A 532 -16.68 15.33 -24.47
CA THR A 532 -17.92 16.07 -24.67
C THR A 532 -17.72 17.44 -25.32
N GLY A 533 -16.51 17.99 -25.26
CA GLY A 533 -16.21 19.34 -25.75
C GLY A 533 -16.73 20.46 -24.85
N ASP A 534 -17.24 20.14 -23.66
CA ASP A 534 -17.86 21.08 -22.73
C ASP A 534 -17.51 20.79 -21.27
N HIS A 535 -18.14 21.49 -20.33
CA HIS A 535 -17.97 21.28 -18.88
C HIS A 535 -19.08 20.40 -18.28
N SER A 536 -19.69 19.51 -19.07
CA SER A 536 -20.72 18.61 -18.58
C SER A 536 -20.22 17.72 -17.44
N PRO A 537 -21.06 17.49 -16.39
CA PRO A 537 -20.68 16.63 -15.29
C PRO A 537 -20.33 15.22 -15.74
N ARG A 538 -19.28 14.64 -15.17
CA ARG A 538 -18.97 13.21 -15.31
C ARG A 538 -19.64 12.44 -14.20
N ILE A 539 -20.49 11.47 -14.57
CA ILE A 539 -21.11 10.55 -13.62
C ILE A 539 -20.35 9.23 -13.67
N SER A 540 -19.76 8.86 -12.55
CA SER A 540 -19.02 7.60 -12.41
C SER A 540 -19.79 6.62 -11.53
N LEU A 541 -19.95 5.40 -12.04
CA LEU A 541 -20.59 4.29 -11.36
C LEU A 541 -19.60 3.13 -11.26
N ARG A 542 -19.57 2.47 -10.10
CA ARG A 542 -18.78 1.25 -9.90
C ARG A 542 -19.56 0.28 -9.03
N LEU A 543 -19.58 -0.96 -9.46
CA LEU A 543 -20.01 -2.11 -8.68
C LEU A 543 -18.84 -3.07 -8.53
N ALA A 544 -18.55 -3.48 -7.31
CA ALA A 544 -17.51 -4.44 -7.03
C ALA A 544 -17.98 -5.50 -6.04
N ARG A 545 -17.35 -6.68 -6.08
CA ARG A 545 -17.58 -7.80 -5.17
C ARG A 545 -16.29 -8.54 -4.86
N ALA A 546 -16.05 -8.78 -3.57
CA ALA A 546 -14.99 -9.67 -3.08
C ALA A 546 -15.55 -11.06 -2.74
N PHE A 547 -14.77 -12.12 -3.03
CA PHE A 547 -15.12 -13.53 -2.81
C PHE A 547 -14.09 -14.22 -1.93
#